data_874563789b6659fad6ba3f086570fddf
#
_entry.id   874563789b6659fad6ba3f086570fddf
#
_cell.length_a   1.000
_cell.length_b   1.000
_cell.length_c   1.000
_cell.angle_alpha   90.00
_cell.angle_beta   90.00
_cell.angle_gamma   90.00
#
_symmetry.space_group_name_H-M   'P 1'
#
loop_
_entity.id
_entity.type
_entity.pdbx_description
1 polymer ?
#
loop_
_entity_poly.entity_id
_entity_poly.type
_entity_poly.pdbx_seq_one_letter_code
_entity_poly.pdbx_strand_id
1 'polypeptide(L)'
;MILEPLYALNFYNPMVAEQLRQGRKTATIRLGDKTAKYKKGMVVAVLVGARYGPRERVFDAVIDKVEVKALDDLSPREIEHDNPEIRRPEEMADFLAQLYNRDVGPGHAVTVIRFSAIKQS
;
A
#
# COMPACT_ATOMS: atom_id res chain seq x y z
N MET A 1 -9.48 -25.02 -8.77
CA MET A 1 -8.12 -25.01 -8.26
C MET A 1 -7.84 -23.65 -7.59
N ILE A 2 -7.45 -23.69 -6.33
CA ILE A 2 -7.10 -22.47 -5.62
C ILE A 2 -5.60 -22.21 -5.86
N LEU A 3 -5.30 -21.06 -6.47
CA LEU A 3 -3.91 -20.65 -6.65
C LEU A 3 -3.48 -19.85 -5.43
N GLU A 4 -2.45 -20.32 -4.75
CA GLU A 4 -1.82 -19.55 -3.69
C GLU A 4 -0.96 -18.46 -4.32
N PRO A 5 -1.12 -17.20 -3.91
CA PRO A 5 -0.25 -16.15 -4.39
C PRO A 5 1.19 -16.35 -3.93
N LEU A 6 2.13 -16.15 -4.85
CA LEU A 6 3.56 -16.31 -4.56
C LEU A 6 4.14 -15.09 -3.81
N TYR A 7 3.42 -13.99 -3.79
CA TYR A 7 3.91 -12.71 -3.27
C TYR A 7 2.95 -12.16 -2.23
N ALA A 8 3.48 -11.37 -1.33
CA ALA A 8 2.69 -10.73 -0.29
C ALA A 8 2.79 -9.21 -0.39
N LEU A 9 1.69 -8.53 -0.09
CA LEU A 9 1.66 -7.11 0.14
C LEU A 9 1.46 -6.92 1.64
N ASN A 10 2.52 -6.53 2.34
CA ASN A 10 2.56 -6.50 3.79
C ASN A 10 2.23 -5.12 4.34
N PHE A 11 1.38 -5.08 5.36
CA PHE A 11 1.08 -3.89 6.13
C PHE A 11 1.40 -4.17 7.59
N TYR A 12 2.24 -3.34 8.21
CA TYR A 12 2.74 -3.58 9.56
C TYR A 12 1.96 -2.84 10.63
N ASN A 13 0.98 -2.02 10.24
CA ASN A 13 0.09 -1.35 11.18
C ASN A 13 -1.25 -2.10 11.23
N PRO A 14 -1.58 -2.74 12.36
CA PRO A 14 -2.84 -3.51 12.47
C PRO A 14 -4.09 -2.67 12.25
N MET A 15 -4.01 -1.36 12.43
CA MET A 15 -5.15 -0.46 12.24
C MET A 15 -5.65 -0.42 10.79
N VAL A 16 -4.79 -0.76 9.81
CA VAL A 16 -5.21 -0.72 8.41
C VAL A 16 -6.10 -1.91 8.01
N ALA A 17 -6.14 -2.97 8.82
CA ALA A 17 -6.92 -4.16 8.48
C ALA A 17 -8.40 -3.82 8.25
N GLU A 18 -8.98 -3.00 9.11
CA GLU A 18 -10.37 -2.59 9.01
C GLU A 18 -10.62 -1.72 7.78
N GLN A 19 -9.71 -0.78 7.49
CA GLN A 19 -9.79 0.05 6.28
C GLN A 19 -9.77 -0.81 5.02
N LEU A 20 -8.93 -1.85 5.01
CA LEU A 20 -8.86 -2.80 3.89
C LEU A 20 -10.16 -3.58 3.73
N ARG A 21 -10.71 -4.11 4.83
CA ARG A 21 -11.95 -4.89 4.80
C ARG A 21 -13.13 -4.07 4.32
N GLN A 22 -13.18 -2.80 4.71
CA GLN A 22 -14.26 -1.88 4.35
C GLN A 22 -14.11 -1.33 2.93
N GLY A 23 -13.02 -1.63 2.24
CA GLY A 23 -12.76 -1.09 0.90
C GLY A 23 -12.39 0.38 0.89
N ARG A 24 -12.04 0.95 2.04
CA ARG A 24 -11.61 2.36 2.14
C ARG A 24 -10.15 2.54 1.77
N LYS A 25 -9.32 1.50 1.96
CA LYS A 25 -7.93 1.51 1.54
C LYS A 25 -7.81 0.61 0.31
N THR A 26 -7.58 1.23 -0.85
CA THR A 26 -7.50 0.55 -2.15
C THR A 26 -6.16 0.78 -2.84
N ALA A 27 -5.25 1.44 -2.15
CA ALA A 27 -3.90 1.70 -2.64
C ALA A 27 -2.93 1.73 -1.48
N THR A 28 -1.65 1.61 -1.81
CA THR A 28 -0.58 1.82 -0.86
C THR A 28 0.50 2.68 -1.48
N ILE A 29 1.04 3.60 -0.71
CA ILE A 29 2.14 4.47 -1.11
C ILE A 29 3.38 4.00 -0.36
N ARG A 30 4.39 3.55 -1.10
CA ARG A 30 5.63 3.00 -0.57
C ARG A 30 6.80 3.90 -0.92
N LEU A 31 7.68 4.17 0.04
CA LEU A 31 8.86 4.99 -0.20
C LEU A 31 9.81 4.27 -1.14
N GLY A 32 10.36 5.00 -2.11
CA GLY A 32 11.31 4.48 -3.10
C GLY A 32 10.63 3.87 -4.31
N ASP A 33 11.43 3.30 -5.20
CA ASP A 33 10.98 2.62 -6.41
C ASP A 33 10.82 1.12 -6.12
N LYS A 34 9.57 0.64 -6.13
CA LYS A 34 9.24 -0.76 -5.87
C LYS A 34 8.82 -1.51 -7.13
N THR A 35 9.12 -0.97 -8.32
CA THR A 35 8.70 -1.57 -9.59
C THR A 35 9.41 -2.89 -9.88
N ALA A 36 10.56 -3.15 -9.28
CA ALA A 36 11.22 -4.45 -9.39
C ALA A 36 10.47 -5.55 -8.63
N LYS A 37 9.73 -5.17 -7.59
CA LYS A 37 9.03 -6.12 -6.71
C LYS A 37 7.57 -6.31 -7.08
N TYR A 38 6.88 -5.24 -7.47
CA TYR A 38 5.44 -5.27 -7.73
C TYR A 38 5.15 -4.86 -9.16
N LYS A 39 4.29 -5.62 -9.82
CA LYS A 39 3.92 -5.38 -11.22
C LYS A 39 2.42 -5.50 -11.41
N LYS A 40 1.91 -4.72 -12.36
CA LYS A 40 0.50 -4.80 -12.76
C LYS A 40 0.13 -6.23 -13.15
N GLY A 41 -1.02 -6.69 -12.69
CA GLY A 41 -1.53 -8.03 -12.95
C GLY A 41 -1.07 -9.09 -11.94
N MET A 42 -0.11 -8.75 -11.08
CA MET A 42 0.39 -9.67 -10.06
C MET A 42 -0.70 -9.93 -9.02
N VAL A 43 -0.83 -11.19 -8.61
CA VAL A 43 -1.73 -11.58 -7.51
C VAL A 43 -0.91 -11.65 -6.22
N VAL A 44 -1.40 -10.99 -5.19
CA VAL A 44 -0.71 -10.89 -3.90
C VAL A 44 -1.65 -11.27 -2.76
N ALA A 45 -1.07 -11.84 -1.70
CA ALA A 45 -1.79 -11.98 -0.43
C ALA A 45 -1.61 -10.68 0.36
N VAL A 46 -2.71 -10.07 0.78
CA VAL A 46 -2.68 -8.86 1.60
C VAL A 46 -2.61 -9.28 3.06
N LEU A 47 -1.48 -9.01 3.70
CA LEU A 47 -1.17 -9.45 5.06
C LEU A 47 -1.03 -8.25 5.98
N VAL A 48 -1.64 -8.32 7.16
CA VAL A 48 -1.56 -7.26 8.17
C VAL A 48 -1.08 -7.87 9.49
N GLY A 49 -0.11 -7.21 10.11
CA GLY A 49 0.39 -7.63 11.40
C GLY A 49 1.77 -7.08 11.70
N ALA A 50 2.32 -7.40 12.86
CA ALA A 50 3.66 -6.97 13.24
C ALA A 50 4.71 -7.59 12.32
N ARG A 51 5.80 -6.84 12.09
CA ARG A 51 6.87 -7.23 11.17
C ARG A 51 7.44 -8.63 11.49
N TYR A 52 7.61 -8.94 12.75
CA TYR A 52 8.18 -10.20 13.21
C TYR A 52 7.19 -11.03 14.02
N GLY A 53 5.91 -10.71 13.91
CA GLY A 53 4.85 -11.41 14.62
C GLY A 53 3.85 -12.07 13.69
N PRO A 54 2.77 -12.61 14.26
CA PRO A 54 1.69 -13.20 13.47
C PRO A 54 1.07 -12.17 12.52
N ARG A 55 0.69 -12.64 11.34
CA ARG A 55 0.06 -11.80 10.32
C ARG A 55 -1.28 -12.41 9.93
N GLU A 56 -2.27 -11.54 9.78
CA GLU A 56 -3.58 -11.91 9.29
C GLU A 56 -3.62 -11.75 7.77
N ARG A 57 -4.08 -12.79 7.07
CA ARG A 57 -4.37 -12.69 5.64
C ARG A 57 -5.78 -12.12 5.50
N VAL A 58 -5.86 -10.88 5.07
CA VAL A 58 -7.14 -10.17 4.98
C VAL A 58 -7.91 -10.58 3.73
N PHE A 59 -7.24 -10.54 2.57
CA PHE A 59 -7.76 -11.02 1.30
C PHE A 59 -6.60 -11.18 0.32
N ASP A 60 -6.88 -11.81 -0.82
CA ASP A 60 -5.98 -11.78 -1.96
C ASP A 60 -6.40 -10.65 -2.88
N ALA A 61 -5.45 -10.05 -3.57
CA ALA A 61 -5.70 -8.91 -4.44
C ALA A 61 -4.93 -9.04 -5.74
N VAL A 62 -5.46 -8.39 -6.78
CA VAL A 62 -4.72 -8.18 -8.02
C VAL A 62 -4.20 -6.75 -8.03
N ILE A 63 -2.95 -6.58 -8.46
CA ILE A 63 -2.36 -5.26 -8.60
C ILE A 63 -2.86 -4.66 -9.91
N ASP A 64 -3.56 -3.53 -9.81
CA ASP A 64 -4.16 -2.85 -10.95
C ASP A 64 -3.20 -1.85 -11.61
N LYS A 65 -2.36 -1.21 -10.81
CA LYS A 65 -1.45 -0.17 -11.27
C LYS A 65 -0.25 -0.05 -10.34
N VAL A 66 0.93 0.15 -10.94
CA VAL A 66 2.16 0.48 -10.20
C VAL A 66 2.76 1.70 -10.88
N GLU A 67 2.97 2.77 -10.13
CA GLU A 67 3.48 4.01 -10.67
C GLU A 67 4.47 4.67 -9.71
N VAL A 68 5.63 5.05 -10.22
CA VAL A 68 6.64 5.80 -9.45
C VAL A 68 6.49 7.29 -9.77
N LYS A 69 6.47 8.11 -8.75
CA LYS A 69 6.44 9.56 -8.89
C LYS A 69 7.10 10.24 -7.70
N ALA A 70 7.36 11.53 -7.82
CA ALA A 70 7.80 12.31 -6.67
C ALA A 70 6.65 12.45 -5.68
N LEU A 71 6.97 12.44 -4.39
CA LEU A 71 5.96 12.55 -3.34
C LEU A 71 5.06 13.77 -3.55
N ASP A 72 5.66 14.91 -3.94
CA ASP A 72 4.92 16.15 -4.15
C ASP A 72 3.95 16.11 -5.35
N ASP A 73 4.11 15.12 -6.22
CA ASP A 73 3.21 14.91 -7.38
C ASP A 73 2.02 14.00 -7.07
N LEU A 74 1.91 13.53 -5.84
CA LEU A 74 0.75 12.73 -5.42
C LEU A 74 -0.52 13.58 -5.47
N SER A 75 -1.58 13.03 -6.05
CA SER A 75 -2.89 13.69 -6.03
C SER A 75 -3.57 13.46 -4.69
N PRO A 76 -4.49 14.35 -4.27
CA PRO A 76 -5.28 14.12 -3.06
C PRO A 76 -6.04 12.80 -3.08
N ARG A 77 -6.50 12.37 -4.25
CA ARG A 77 -7.22 11.11 -4.41
C ARG A 77 -6.34 9.91 -4.18
N GLU A 78 -5.10 9.93 -4.67
CA GLU A 78 -4.13 8.86 -4.43
C GLU A 78 -3.82 8.75 -2.93
N ILE A 79 -3.64 9.87 -2.28
CA ILE A 79 -3.37 9.93 -0.84
C ILE A 79 -4.55 9.36 -0.06
N GLU A 80 -5.78 9.76 -0.40
CA GLU A 80 -7.00 9.28 0.24
C GLU A 80 -7.17 7.77 0.11
N HIS A 81 -6.84 7.20 -1.05
CA HIS A 81 -6.93 5.75 -1.27
C HIS A 81 -5.92 4.96 -0.46
N ASP A 82 -4.78 5.58 -0.12
CA ASP A 82 -3.79 4.98 0.79
C ASP A 82 -4.24 5.11 2.25
N ASN A 83 -4.64 6.33 2.62
CA ASN A 83 -5.07 6.60 3.99
C ASN A 83 -6.13 7.71 3.97
N PRO A 84 -7.41 7.38 4.23
CA PRO A 84 -8.48 8.37 4.19
C PRO A 84 -8.36 9.49 5.21
N GLU A 85 -7.47 9.39 6.19
CA GLU A 85 -7.23 10.41 7.19
C GLU A 85 -6.17 11.43 6.77
N ILE A 86 -5.46 11.16 5.68
CA ILE A 86 -4.41 12.04 5.14
C ILE A 86 -4.91 12.68 3.86
N ARG A 87 -4.66 13.98 3.67
CA ARG A 87 -5.18 14.71 2.52
C ARG A 87 -4.13 15.42 1.69
N ARG A 88 -2.96 15.73 2.25
CA ARG A 88 -1.94 16.55 1.59
C ARG A 88 -0.62 15.83 1.48
N PRO A 89 0.20 16.14 0.45
CA PRO A 89 1.53 15.55 0.32
C PRO A 89 2.42 15.77 1.55
N GLU A 90 2.34 16.95 2.20
CA GLU A 90 3.15 17.24 3.39
C GLU A 90 2.79 16.28 4.54
N GLU A 91 1.51 16.01 4.73
CA GLU A 91 1.04 15.06 5.75
C GLU A 91 1.51 13.64 5.41
N MET A 92 1.49 13.28 4.13
CA MET A 92 1.99 11.98 3.68
C MET A 92 3.50 11.87 3.89
N ALA A 93 4.25 12.95 3.65
CA ALA A 93 5.68 12.99 3.90
C ALA A 93 5.99 12.71 5.38
N ASP A 94 5.26 13.35 6.29
CA ASP A 94 5.44 13.16 7.73
C ASP A 94 5.08 11.72 8.13
N PHE A 95 4.01 11.19 7.58
CA PHE A 95 3.58 9.81 7.84
C PHE A 95 4.65 8.81 7.39
N LEU A 96 5.19 8.97 6.18
CA LEU A 96 6.22 8.08 5.65
C LEU A 96 7.53 8.23 6.42
N ALA A 97 7.87 9.46 6.84
CA ALA A 97 9.07 9.69 7.64
C ALA A 97 9.02 8.92 8.96
N GLN A 98 7.88 8.90 9.61
CA GLN A 98 7.68 8.12 10.83
C GLN A 98 7.70 6.62 10.57
N LEU A 99 7.01 6.18 9.52
CA LEU A 99 6.90 4.77 9.18
C LEU A 99 8.25 4.15 8.83
N TYR A 100 9.08 4.88 8.08
CA TYR A 100 10.38 4.40 7.63
C TYR A 100 11.55 4.88 8.51
N ASN A 101 11.26 5.68 9.53
CA ASN A 101 12.24 6.24 10.46
C ASN A 101 13.39 6.95 9.72
N ARG A 102 13.04 7.85 8.81
CA ARG A 102 13.99 8.64 8.02
C ARG A 102 13.33 9.90 7.51
N ASP A 103 14.13 10.90 7.13
CA ASP A 103 13.62 12.11 6.51
C ASP A 103 13.04 11.82 5.15
N VAL A 104 11.87 12.41 4.86
CA VAL A 104 11.20 12.29 3.58
C VAL A 104 10.81 13.68 3.10
N GLY A 105 11.34 14.07 1.95
CA GLY A 105 11.09 15.37 1.33
C GLY A 105 10.19 15.26 0.11
N PRO A 106 9.78 16.42 -0.44
CA PRO A 106 8.82 16.47 -1.56
C PRO A 106 9.33 15.83 -2.85
N GLY A 107 10.65 15.80 -3.04
CA GLY A 107 11.26 15.22 -4.25
C GLY A 107 11.54 13.73 -4.14
N HIS A 108 11.33 13.10 -2.99
CA HIS A 108 11.58 11.67 -2.83
C HIS A 108 10.65 10.86 -3.73
N ALA A 109 11.21 9.81 -4.34
CA ALA A 109 10.42 8.87 -5.12
C ALA A 109 9.53 8.05 -4.20
N VAL A 110 8.30 7.87 -4.61
CA VAL A 110 7.34 6.95 -3.98
C VAL A 110 6.74 6.08 -5.06
N THR A 111 6.29 4.89 -4.67
CA THR A 111 5.57 3.99 -5.57
C THR A 111 4.12 3.90 -5.09
N VAL A 112 3.20 4.24 -6.00
CA VAL A 112 1.77 4.10 -5.77
C VAL A 112 1.35 2.74 -6.34
N ILE A 113 0.81 1.88 -5.48
CA ILE A 113 0.32 0.57 -5.87
C ILE A 113 -1.18 0.55 -5.64
N ARG A 114 -1.96 0.43 -6.71
CA ARG A 114 -3.41 0.28 -6.63
C ARG A 114 -3.76 -1.20 -6.78
N PHE A 115 -4.73 -1.65 -6.00
CA PHE A 115 -5.10 -3.06 -5.99
C PHE A 115 -6.60 -3.23 -5.80
N SER A 116 -7.09 -4.38 -6.22
CA SER A 116 -8.50 -4.76 -6.07
C SER A 116 -8.57 -6.12 -5.39
N ALA A 117 -9.41 -6.22 -4.37
CA ALA A 117 -9.62 -7.48 -3.67
C ALA A 117 -10.23 -8.52 -4.62
N ILE A 118 -9.71 -9.73 -4.57
CA ILE A 118 -10.29 -10.86 -5.30
C ILE A 118 -11.40 -11.43 -4.43
N LYS A 119 -12.62 -11.35 -4.92
CA LYS A 119 -13.78 -11.90 -4.22
C LYS A 119 -13.83 -13.40 -4.44
N GLN A 120 -13.92 -14.13 -3.34
CA GLN A 120 -14.18 -15.55 -3.40
C GLN A 120 -15.68 -15.79 -3.32
N SER A 121 -16.20 -16.50 -4.29
CA SER A 121 -17.59 -16.91 -4.29
C SER A 121 -17.77 -18.22 -3.54
#